data_c9c726d7b912f603e412556920669a66
#
_entry.id   c9c726d7b912f603e412556920669a66
#
_cell.length_a   1.000
_cell.length_b   1.000
_cell.length_c   1.000
_cell.angle_alpha   90.00
_cell.angle_beta   90.00
_cell.angle_gamma   90.00
#
_symmetry.space_group_name_H-M   'P 1'
#
loop_
_entity.id
_entity.type
_entity.pdbx_description
1 polymer ?
#
loop_
_entity_poly.entity_id
_entity_poly.type
_entity_poly.pdbx_seq_one_letter_code
_entity_poly.pdbx_strand_id
1 'polypeptide(L)'
;MMGRNDEYQSKMEFIDLNVFVPSNHILRQINEKIDFSFIYKKMEKYYSKLGIKSLDPVLLFKMLLIGYLFNVDSERELEQEVHLNIAYRWFLGLDLTDSVPDHSIFSQNRRRRYKDSTVFQEIFDHIVKLCIEKGLVTGEVIVTDSTHIKASAAKGKVEKVVVEKTPSKYLNTLELEAKKIERELEKKRIESGKKKSGRKPKGPSTETISKVKTDSDSGLLNRPGKPSGPHYLAHTSIDTKNGIIVDVHPSPGNINDCEPFVERLKVIQEKFDLDIKNVGADRGYDTTPIHHGLKTLEITGYISPIQ
;
A
#
# COMPACT_ATOMS: atom_id res chain seq x y z
N MET A 1 -3.64 7.68 -55.32
CA MET A 1 -4.62 8.78 -55.30
C MET A 1 -4.81 9.22 -53.86
N MET A 2 -4.56 10.48 -53.55
CA MET A 2 -4.72 11.01 -52.17
C MET A 2 -6.19 11.39 -51.99
N GLY A 3 -6.86 10.72 -51.02
CA GLY A 3 -8.24 11.09 -50.66
C GLY A 3 -8.23 12.41 -49.84
N ARG A 4 -9.13 13.31 -50.13
CA ARG A 4 -9.42 14.51 -49.33
C ARG A 4 -10.78 14.32 -48.66
N ASN A 5 -10.90 14.66 -47.41
CA ASN A 5 -12.18 14.73 -46.70
C ASN A 5 -12.60 16.19 -46.67
N ASP A 6 -13.50 16.56 -47.59
CA ASP A 6 -13.94 17.94 -47.78
C ASP A 6 -15.27 18.23 -47.03
N GLU A 7 -15.81 17.24 -46.28
CA GLU A 7 -17.06 17.39 -45.55
C GLU A 7 -16.80 17.59 -44.05
N TYR A 8 -17.28 18.72 -43.51
CA TYR A 8 -17.34 18.93 -42.06
C TYR A 8 -18.46 18.06 -41.47
N GLN A 9 -18.18 17.45 -40.33
CA GLN A 9 -19.17 16.66 -39.58
C GLN A 9 -20.26 17.58 -39.03
N SER A 10 -21.42 17.57 -39.63
CA SER A 10 -22.61 18.29 -39.17
C SER A 10 -23.83 17.36 -39.04
N LYS A 11 -23.59 16.05 -38.89
CA LYS A 11 -24.68 15.06 -38.78
C LYS A 11 -25.06 14.88 -37.32
N MET A 12 -26.37 14.86 -37.06
CA MET A 12 -26.90 14.42 -35.76
C MET A 12 -26.92 12.88 -35.76
N GLU A 13 -26.22 12.28 -34.83
CA GLU A 13 -26.16 10.81 -34.67
C GLU A 13 -26.73 10.43 -33.31
N PHE A 14 -27.57 9.37 -33.28
CA PHE A 14 -28.04 8.76 -32.06
C PHE A 14 -27.03 7.65 -31.67
N ILE A 15 -26.36 7.83 -30.53
CA ILE A 15 -25.33 6.90 -30.06
C ILE A 15 -25.83 6.20 -28.81
N ASP A 16 -25.89 4.86 -28.83
CA ASP A 16 -26.02 4.04 -27.63
C ASP A 16 -24.61 3.68 -27.17
N LEU A 17 -24.21 4.18 -25.99
CA LEU A 17 -22.90 3.94 -25.42
C LEU A 17 -22.64 2.45 -25.16
N ASN A 18 -23.70 1.67 -24.87
CA ASN A 18 -23.56 0.22 -24.70
C ASN A 18 -23.19 -0.51 -25.98
N VAL A 19 -23.62 0.01 -27.12
CA VAL A 19 -23.29 -0.55 -28.44
C VAL A 19 -21.96 0.00 -28.94
N PHE A 20 -21.67 1.26 -28.66
CA PHE A 20 -20.50 1.95 -29.17
C PHE A 20 -19.19 1.45 -28.54
N VAL A 21 -19.18 1.18 -27.24
CA VAL A 21 -17.98 0.64 -26.54
C VAL A 21 -17.77 -0.83 -26.95
N PRO A 22 -16.62 -1.22 -27.53
CA PRO A 22 -16.37 -2.58 -27.99
C PRO A 22 -16.51 -3.63 -26.86
N SER A 23 -17.06 -4.80 -27.18
CA SER A 23 -17.28 -5.89 -26.20
C SER A 23 -16.01 -6.42 -25.57
N ASN A 24 -14.87 -6.33 -26.27
CA ASN A 24 -13.56 -6.74 -25.76
C ASN A 24 -12.81 -5.63 -25.01
N HIS A 25 -13.41 -4.46 -24.80
CA HIS A 25 -12.76 -3.37 -24.06
C HIS A 25 -12.55 -3.74 -22.60
N ILE A 26 -11.37 -3.42 -22.05
CA ILE A 26 -11.00 -3.82 -20.67
C ILE A 26 -11.99 -3.32 -19.62
N LEU A 27 -12.50 -2.10 -19.74
CA LEU A 27 -13.49 -1.55 -18.81
C LEU A 27 -14.81 -2.34 -18.82
N ARG A 28 -15.17 -2.93 -19.95
CA ARG A 28 -16.35 -3.79 -20.04
C ARG A 28 -16.13 -5.08 -19.27
N GLN A 29 -14.97 -5.70 -19.47
CA GLN A 29 -14.59 -6.92 -18.74
C GLN A 29 -14.55 -6.68 -17.21
N ILE A 30 -14.02 -5.53 -16.79
CA ILE A 30 -13.98 -5.15 -15.38
C ILE A 30 -15.40 -4.97 -14.84
N ASN A 31 -16.26 -4.25 -15.54
CA ASN A 31 -17.63 -3.97 -15.09
C ASN A 31 -18.50 -5.23 -15.01
N GLU A 32 -18.24 -6.24 -15.85
CA GLU A 32 -18.93 -7.54 -15.81
C GLU A 32 -18.45 -8.45 -14.66
N LYS A 33 -17.16 -8.36 -14.30
CA LYS A 33 -16.54 -9.26 -13.32
C LYS A 33 -16.53 -8.71 -11.90
N ILE A 34 -16.61 -7.40 -11.73
CA ILE A 34 -16.52 -6.72 -10.43
C ILE A 34 -17.83 -5.99 -10.15
N ASP A 35 -18.56 -6.45 -9.14
CA ASP A 35 -19.68 -5.70 -8.59
C ASP A 35 -19.15 -4.64 -7.62
N PHE A 36 -19.21 -3.38 -8.04
CA PHE A 36 -18.77 -2.24 -7.24
C PHE A 36 -19.73 -1.84 -6.12
N SER A 37 -20.87 -2.50 -5.98
CA SER A 37 -21.89 -2.16 -4.97
C SER A 37 -21.38 -2.27 -3.53
N PHE A 38 -20.36 -3.12 -3.27
CA PHE A 38 -19.73 -3.23 -1.95
C PHE A 38 -19.16 -1.91 -1.44
N ILE A 39 -18.79 -0.98 -2.35
CA ILE A 39 -18.29 0.35 -2.00
C ILE A 39 -19.35 1.14 -1.23
N TYR A 40 -20.63 1.05 -1.61
CA TYR A 40 -21.70 1.74 -0.88
C TYR A 40 -21.73 1.33 0.59
N LYS A 41 -21.65 0.03 0.89
CA LYS A 41 -21.65 -0.49 2.27
C LYS A 41 -20.44 -0.01 3.07
N LYS A 42 -19.27 0.05 2.44
CA LYS A 42 -18.02 0.54 3.06
C LYS A 42 -18.05 2.04 3.30
N MET A 43 -18.74 2.78 2.44
CA MET A 43 -18.76 4.23 2.43
C MET A 43 -19.89 4.84 3.25
N GLU A 44 -20.97 4.11 3.54
CA GLU A 44 -22.18 4.62 4.20
C GLU A 44 -21.88 5.40 5.49
N LYS A 45 -20.96 4.91 6.31
CA LYS A 45 -20.56 5.55 7.58
C LYS A 45 -19.90 6.92 7.41
N TYR A 46 -19.41 7.27 6.21
CA TYR A 46 -18.76 8.55 5.92
C TYR A 46 -19.71 9.56 5.26
N TYR A 47 -20.95 9.20 5.02
CA TYR A 47 -21.96 10.06 4.39
C TYR A 47 -23.04 10.47 5.38
N SER A 48 -23.38 11.77 5.38
CA SER A 48 -24.50 12.26 6.21
C SER A 48 -25.83 11.79 5.62
N LYS A 49 -26.78 11.50 6.51
CA LYS A 49 -28.18 11.21 6.13
C LYS A 49 -28.97 12.46 5.76
N LEU A 50 -28.45 13.65 6.06
CA LEU A 50 -29.11 14.94 5.84
C LEU A 50 -28.24 15.84 4.96
N GLY A 51 -28.86 16.70 4.17
CA GLY A 51 -28.19 17.68 3.32
C GLY A 51 -28.33 17.39 1.82
N ILE A 52 -27.57 18.14 1.01
CA ILE A 52 -27.53 17.99 -0.45
C ILE A 52 -26.87 16.66 -0.81
N LYS A 53 -27.41 15.95 -1.80
CA LYS A 53 -26.82 14.71 -2.32
C LYS A 53 -25.37 14.98 -2.77
N SER A 54 -24.44 14.27 -2.18
CA SER A 54 -23.05 14.31 -2.61
C SER A 54 -22.84 13.39 -3.81
N LEU A 55 -21.69 13.57 -4.46
CA LEU A 55 -21.31 12.70 -5.57
C LEU A 55 -21.28 11.22 -5.14
N ASP A 56 -21.66 10.36 -6.08
CA ASP A 56 -21.67 8.90 -5.90
C ASP A 56 -20.24 8.39 -5.59
N PRO A 57 -20.04 7.67 -4.47
CA PRO A 57 -18.74 7.11 -4.14
C PRO A 57 -18.24 6.09 -5.18
N VAL A 58 -19.12 5.27 -5.76
CA VAL A 58 -18.73 4.29 -6.78
C VAL A 58 -18.17 4.99 -8.01
N LEU A 59 -18.80 6.09 -8.44
CA LEU A 59 -18.29 6.89 -9.54
C LEU A 59 -16.89 7.43 -9.25
N LEU A 60 -16.65 7.98 -8.06
CA LEU A 60 -15.33 8.47 -7.68
C LEU A 60 -14.25 7.37 -7.69
N PHE A 61 -14.56 6.19 -7.15
CA PHE A 61 -13.62 5.07 -7.15
C PHE A 61 -13.37 4.52 -8.55
N LYS A 62 -14.40 4.45 -9.40
CA LYS A 62 -14.25 4.06 -10.81
C LYS A 62 -13.38 5.08 -11.57
N MET A 63 -13.52 6.39 -11.31
CA MET A 63 -12.65 7.41 -11.89
C MET A 63 -11.19 7.19 -11.47
N LEU A 64 -10.92 6.97 -10.17
CA LEU A 64 -9.56 6.66 -9.71
C LEU A 64 -9.01 5.39 -10.38
N LEU A 65 -9.83 4.36 -10.53
CA LEU A 65 -9.44 3.13 -11.21
C LEU A 65 -9.05 3.40 -12.68
N ILE A 66 -9.80 4.24 -13.40
CA ILE A 66 -9.44 4.68 -14.77
C ILE A 66 -8.06 5.36 -14.74
N GLY A 67 -7.85 6.30 -13.81
CA GLY A 67 -6.59 7.03 -13.70
C GLY A 67 -5.38 6.10 -13.55
N TYR A 68 -5.47 5.12 -12.65
CA TYR A 68 -4.39 4.14 -12.46
C TYR A 68 -4.26 3.15 -13.62
N LEU A 69 -5.37 2.65 -14.16
CA LEU A 69 -5.36 1.64 -15.21
C LEU A 69 -4.78 2.16 -16.53
N PHE A 70 -5.06 3.43 -16.85
CA PHE A 70 -4.60 4.07 -18.08
C PHE A 70 -3.45 5.05 -17.89
N ASN A 71 -2.84 5.04 -16.68
CA ASN A 71 -1.67 5.86 -16.35
C ASN A 71 -1.87 7.36 -16.62
N VAL A 72 -3.01 7.90 -16.17
CA VAL A 72 -3.30 9.34 -16.26
C VAL A 72 -2.60 10.06 -15.09
N ASP A 73 -1.73 10.99 -15.40
CA ASP A 73 -0.75 11.55 -14.45
C ASP A 73 -1.38 12.45 -13.36
N SER A 74 -2.55 13.02 -13.61
CA SER A 74 -3.18 13.94 -12.66
C SER A 74 -4.70 13.85 -12.64
N GLU A 75 -5.30 14.22 -11.51
CA GLU A 75 -6.76 14.28 -11.36
C GLU A 75 -7.41 15.31 -12.31
N ARG A 76 -6.68 16.37 -12.67
CA ARG A 76 -7.14 17.36 -13.64
C ARG A 76 -7.15 16.81 -15.06
N GLU A 77 -6.13 16.07 -15.43
CA GLU A 77 -6.07 15.39 -16.72
C GLU A 77 -7.13 14.29 -16.79
N LEU A 78 -7.33 13.54 -15.70
CA LEU A 78 -8.39 12.53 -15.60
C LEU A 78 -9.78 13.13 -15.84
N GLU A 79 -10.08 14.31 -15.30
CA GLU A 79 -11.33 15.02 -15.58
C GLU A 79 -11.48 15.31 -17.08
N GLN A 80 -10.42 15.83 -17.74
CA GLN A 80 -10.41 16.12 -19.17
C GLN A 80 -10.58 14.85 -20.01
N GLU A 81 -9.85 13.78 -19.67
CA GLU A 81 -9.95 12.50 -20.35
C GLU A 81 -11.37 11.90 -20.24
N VAL A 82 -12.00 11.97 -19.08
CA VAL A 82 -13.40 11.54 -18.92
C VAL A 82 -14.36 12.38 -19.73
N HIS A 83 -14.09 13.68 -19.94
CA HIS A 83 -14.91 14.51 -20.83
C HIS A 83 -14.91 14.01 -22.27
N LEU A 84 -13.78 13.54 -22.78
CA LEU A 84 -13.56 13.23 -24.18
C LEU A 84 -13.71 11.75 -24.51
N ASN A 85 -13.49 10.85 -23.54
CA ASN A 85 -13.46 9.41 -23.79
C ASN A 85 -14.81 8.76 -23.51
N ILE A 86 -15.44 8.27 -24.57
CA ILE A 86 -16.76 7.62 -24.50
C ILE A 86 -16.73 6.34 -23.64
N ALA A 87 -15.66 5.55 -23.69
CA ALA A 87 -15.56 4.33 -22.90
C ALA A 87 -15.44 4.63 -21.39
N TYR A 88 -14.77 5.72 -21.02
CA TYR A 88 -14.71 6.18 -19.63
C TYR A 88 -16.06 6.64 -19.14
N ARG A 89 -16.78 7.46 -19.93
CA ARG A 89 -18.14 7.89 -19.60
C ARG A 89 -19.08 6.70 -19.40
N TRP A 90 -19.06 5.76 -20.34
CA TRP A 90 -19.84 4.53 -20.24
C TRP A 90 -19.56 3.75 -18.96
N PHE A 91 -18.28 3.55 -18.63
CA PHE A 91 -17.89 2.81 -17.41
C PHE A 91 -18.32 3.50 -16.11
N LEU A 92 -18.36 4.83 -16.13
CA LEU A 92 -18.82 5.67 -15.02
C LEU A 92 -20.34 5.80 -14.94
N GLY A 93 -21.07 5.36 -15.96
CA GLY A 93 -22.51 5.54 -16.03
C GLY A 93 -22.92 7.00 -16.35
N LEU A 94 -22.08 7.76 -17.05
CA LEU A 94 -22.33 9.12 -17.47
C LEU A 94 -22.80 9.16 -18.93
N ASP A 95 -23.87 9.87 -19.18
CA ASP A 95 -24.29 10.21 -20.54
C ASP A 95 -23.38 11.27 -21.17
N LEU A 96 -23.45 11.46 -22.49
CA LEU A 96 -22.60 12.41 -23.22
C LEU A 96 -22.78 13.86 -22.75
N THR A 97 -23.96 14.21 -22.21
CA THR A 97 -24.29 15.53 -21.70
C THR A 97 -24.11 15.71 -20.21
N ASP A 98 -23.84 14.62 -19.48
CA ASP A 98 -23.64 14.69 -18.03
C ASP A 98 -22.36 15.44 -17.67
N SER A 99 -22.41 16.18 -16.57
CA SER A 99 -21.23 16.84 -16.02
C SER A 99 -20.24 15.82 -15.44
N VAL A 100 -18.97 15.97 -15.79
CA VAL A 100 -17.89 15.20 -15.17
C VAL A 100 -17.55 15.79 -13.80
N PRO A 101 -17.28 14.97 -12.77
CA PRO A 101 -16.84 15.47 -11.48
C PRO A 101 -15.55 16.27 -11.57
N ASP A 102 -15.52 17.44 -10.95
CA ASP A 102 -14.35 18.31 -10.87
C ASP A 102 -13.18 17.65 -10.15
N HIS A 103 -11.97 17.81 -10.65
CA HIS A 103 -10.74 17.22 -10.09
C HIS A 103 -10.51 17.56 -8.61
N SER A 104 -10.95 18.73 -8.14
CA SER A 104 -10.77 19.13 -6.73
C SER A 104 -11.56 18.26 -5.75
N ILE A 105 -12.59 17.55 -6.22
CA ILE A 105 -13.42 16.67 -5.39
C ILE A 105 -12.59 15.55 -4.77
N PHE A 106 -11.61 15.00 -5.49
CA PHE A 106 -10.72 13.98 -4.98
C PHE A 106 -9.91 14.48 -3.78
N SER A 107 -9.25 15.62 -3.93
CA SER A 107 -8.46 16.23 -2.86
C SER A 107 -9.30 16.67 -1.67
N GLN A 108 -10.53 17.15 -1.90
CA GLN A 108 -11.46 17.53 -0.83
C GLN A 108 -11.94 16.29 -0.06
N ASN A 109 -12.32 15.21 -0.74
CA ASN A 109 -12.76 13.97 -0.10
C ASN A 109 -11.62 13.33 0.71
N ARG A 110 -10.37 13.27 0.19
CA ARG A 110 -9.22 12.79 0.94
C ARG A 110 -9.00 13.57 2.23
N ARG A 111 -9.07 14.90 2.18
CA ARG A 111 -8.82 15.76 3.36
C ARG A 111 -9.96 15.81 4.36
N ARG A 112 -11.22 15.71 3.93
CA ARG A 112 -12.39 15.92 4.79
C ARG A 112 -13.09 14.64 5.18
N ARG A 113 -13.38 13.77 4.20
CA ARG A 113 -14.23 12.59 4.38
C ARG A 113 -13.43 11.33 4.71
N TYR A 114 -12.28 11.18 4.07
CA TYR A 114 -11.48 9.94 4.17
C TYR A 114 -10.20 10.10 4.96
N LYS A 115 -9.95 11.27 5.57
CA LYS A 115 -8.68 11.62 6.21
C LYS A 115 -8.19 10.54 7.19
N ASP A 116 -9.02 10.12 8.11
CA ASP A 116 -8.64 9.14 9.13
C ASP A 116 -9.39 7.81 8.91
N SER A 117 -9.67 7.49 7.64
CA SER A 117 -10.44 6.31 7.27
C SER A 117 -9.55 5.18 6.77
N THR A 118 -10.02 3.95 6.97
CA THR A 118 -9.42 2.72 6.45
C THR A 118 -10.04 2.29 5.11
N VAL A 119 -10.86 3.16 4.49
CA VAL A 119 -11.69 2.77 3.34
C VAL A 119 -10.90 2.23 2.15
N PHE A 120 -9.75 2.85 1.83
CA PHE A 120 -8.91 2.37 0.72
C PHE A 120 -8.33 0.99 1.03
N GLN A 121 -7.90 0.77 2.27
CA GLN A 121 -7.44 -0.55 2.72
C GLN A 121 -8.58 -1.57 2.70
N GLU A 122 -9.78 -1.18 3.14
CA GLU A 122 -10.95 -2.06 3.13
C GLU A 122 -11.38 -2.46 1.71
N ILE A 123 -11.22 -1.58 0.73
CA ILE A 123 -11.48 -1.86 -0.69
C ILE A 123 -10.41 -2.80 -1.23
N PHE A 124 -9.13 -2.53 -0.95
CA PHE A 124 -8.03 -3.39 -1.34
C PHE A 124 -8.22 -4.81 -0.77
N ASP A 125 -8.50 -4.92 0.52
CA ASP A 125 -8.72 -6.20 1.20
C ASP A 125 -9.90 -6.97 0.58
N HIS A 126 -10.96 -6.26 0.17
CA HIS A 126 -12.10 -6.89 -0.51
C HIS A 126 -11.70 -7.49 -1.86
N ILE A 127 -10.91 -6.75 -2.65
CA ILE A 127 -10.42 -7.26 -3.96
C ILE A 127 -9.51 -8.48 -3.76
N VAL A 128 -8.61 -8.44 -2.78
CA VAL A 128 -7.75 -9.59 -2.45
C VAL A 128 -8.59 -10.81 -2.07
N LYS A 129 -9.65 -10.64 -1.26
CA LYS A 129 -10.58 -11.73 -0.89
C LYS A 129 -11.28 -12.33 -2.11
N LEU A 130 -11.74 -11.49 -3.05
CA LEU A 130 -12.30 -11.97 -4.31
C LEU A 130 -11.28 -12.80 -5.13
N CYS A 131 -10.01 -12.39 -5.12
CA CYS A 131 -8.95 -13.15 -5.78
C CYS A 131 -8.71 -14.52 -5.10
N ILE A 132 -8.77 -14.57 -3.78
CA ILE A 132 -8.67 -15.81 -3.01
C ILE A 132 -9.85 -16.73 -3.31
N GLU A 133 -11.09 -16.23 -3.25
CA GLU A 133 -12.31 -16.98 -3.56
C GLU A 133 -12.30 -17.58 -4.97
N LYS A 134 -11.66 -16.91 -5.92
CA LYS A 134 -11.47 -17.40 -7.29
C LYS A 134 -10.24 -18.30 -7.47
N GLY A 135 -9.51 -18.60 -6.39
CA GLY A 135 -8.30 -19.42 -6.43
C GLY A 135 -7.12 -18.79 -7.15
N LEU A 136 -7.11 -17.46 -7.31
CA LEU A 136 -6.00 -16.71 -7.92
C LEU A 136 -4.85 -16.45 -6.95
N VAL A 137 -5.13 -16.47 -5.64
CA VAL A 137 -4.17 -16.35 -4.54
C VAL A 137 -4.25 -17.62 -3.70
N THR A 138 -3.11 -18.20 -3.36
CA THR A 138 -3.03 -19.46 -2.59
C THR A 138 -2.28 -19.33 -1.28
N GLY A 139 -1.41 -18.34 -1.13
CA GLY A 139 -0.52 -18.22 0.01
C GLY A 139 0.68 -19.19 -0.01
N GLU A 140 0.81 -20.05 -1.01
CA GLU A 140 1.87 -21.07 -1.05
C GLU A 140 3.27 -20.44 -1.05
N VAL A 141 3.48 -19.40 -1.85
CA VAL A 141 4.73 -18.64 -1.90
C VAL A 141 4.43 -17.15 -1.97
N ILE A 142 4.85 -16.42 -0.96
CA ILE A 142 4.79 -14.96 -0.92
C ILE A 142 6.19 -14.38 -1.11
N VAL A 143 6.32 -13.39 -1.99
CA VAL A 143 7.56 -12.62 -2.16
C VAL A 143 7.34 -11.21 -1.67
N THR A 144 8.26 -10.70 -0.86
CA THR A 144 8.19 -9.34 -0.33
C THR A 144 9.41 -8.54 -0.74
N ASP A 145 9.15 -7.31 -1.17
CA ASP A 145 10.18 -6.31 -1.47
C ASP A 145 9.70 -4.92 -1.06
N SER A 146 10.62 -3.96 -0.99
CA SER A 146 10.30 -2.59 -0.64
C SER A 146 10.80 -1.59 -1.68
N THR A 147 9.97 -0.60 -1.95
CA THR A 147 10.29 0.46 -2.92
C THR A 147 10.24 1.83 -2.24
N HIS A 148 11.25 2.68 -2.51
CA HIS A 148 11.26 4.06 -2.03
C HIS A 148 10.32 4.94 -2.86
N ILE A 149 9.37 5.58 -2.20
CA ILE A 149 8.44 6.55 -2.81
C ILE A 149 8.79 7.94 -2.29
N LYS A 150 9.06 8.87 -3.21
CA LYS A 150 9.37 10.26 -2.85
C LYS A 150 8.13 10.93 -2.24
N ALA A 151 8.29 11.50 -1.03
CA ALA A 151 7.23 12.27 -0.40
C ALA A 151 7.10 13.66 -1.05
N SER A 152 5.86 14.17 -1.14
CA SER A 152 5.59 15.53 -1.58
C SER A 152 5.86 16.53 -0.45
N ALA A 153 7.14 16.65 -0.06
CA ALA A 153 7.56 17.45 1.07
C ALA A 153 8.83 18.27 0.78
N ALA A 154 8.95 19.43 1.44
CA ALA A 154 10.07 20.33 1.24
C ALA A 154 11.33 19.86 1.98
N LYS A 155 12.41 19.56 1.25
CA LYS A 155 13.70 19.12 1.80
C LYS A 155 14.31 20.08 2.85
N GLY A 156 14.06 21.38 2.75
CA GLY A 156 14.68 22.41 3.61
C GLY A 156 13.95 22.65 4.94
N LYS A 157 12.78 22.09 5.17
CA LYS A 157 12.00 22.28 6.40
C LYS A 157 12.11 21.07 7.31
N VAL A 158 13.29 20.84 7.89
CA VAL A 158 13.59 19.72 8.77
C VAL A 158 13.72 20.22 10.22
N GLU A 159 13.14 19.49 11.14
CA GLU A 159 13.27 19.71 12.58
C GLU A 159 13.95 18.49 13.24
N LYS A 160 14.88 18.78 14.15
CA LYS A 160 15.55 17.74 14.93
C LYS A 160 14.72 17.46 16.18
N VAL A 161 14.19 16.26 16.29
CA VAL A 161 13.41 15.81 17.45
C VAL A 161 14.18 14.70 18.15
N VAL A 162 14.38 14.86 19.46
CA VAL A 162 14.96 13.81 20.28
C VAL A 162 13.86 12.81 20.65
N VAL A 163 13.98 11.57 20.21
CA VAL A 163 13.06 10.49 20.55
C VAL A 163 13.79 9.40 21.33
N GLU A 164 13.10 8.78 22.24
CA GLU A 164 13.60 7.53 22.84
C GLU A 164 13.59 6.43 21.77
N LYS A 165 14.70 5.71 21.64
CA LYS A 165 14.73 4.51 20.81
C LYS A 165 13.74 3.50 21.36
N THR A 166 12.55 3.46 20.82
CA THR A 166 11.60 2.38 21.06
C THR A 166 11.84 1.33 19.96
N PRO A 167 12.37 0.15 20.32
CA PRO A 167 12.37 -0.97 19.38
C PRO A 167 10.94 -1.26 18.93
N SER A 168 10.75 -1.78 17.72
CA SER A 168 9.43 -2.26 17.29
C SER A 168 8.86 -3.23 18.33
N LYS A 169 7.53 -3.34 18.45
CA LYS A 169 6.92 -4.26 19.43
C LYS A 169 7.50 -5.68 19.35
N TYR A 170 7.82 -6.11 18.15
CA TYR A 170 8.43 -7.40 17.88
C TYR A 170 9.88 -7.49 18.38
N LEU A 171 10.72 -6.48 18.10
CA LEU A 171 12.08 -6.40 18.65
C LEU A 171 12.08 -6.31 20.17
N ASN A 172 11.09 -5.61 20.77
CA ASN A 172 10.90 -5.60 22.23
C ASN A 172 10.63 -7.00 22.79
N THR A 173 9.79 -7.80 22.12
CA THR A 173 9.49 -9.17 22.55
C THR A 173 10.74 -10.04 22.47
N LEU A 174 11.48 -9.95 21.36
CA LEU A 174 12.75 -10.68 21.18
C LEU A 174 13.83 -10.23 22.15
N GLU A 175 13.95 -8.92 22.42
CA GLU A 175 14.88 -8.42 23.44
C GLU A 175 14.52 -8.90 24.87
N LEU A 176 13.22 -9.01 25.17
CA LEU A 176 12.75 -9.55 26.44
C LEU A 176 13.08 -11.04 26.58
N GLU A 177 12.93 -11.81 25.51
CA GLU A 177 13.30 -13.23 25.47
C GLU A 177 14.82 -13.41 25.53
N ALA A 178 15.59 -12.64 24.76
CA ALA A 178 17.03 -12.63 24.81
C ALA A 178 17.54 -12.27 26.21
N LYS A 179 16.95 -11.25 26.86
CA LYS A 179 17.28 -10.90 28.26
C LYS A 179 16.92 -11.99 29.28
N LYS A 180 15.86 -12.78 29.02
CA LYS A 180 15.55 -13.95 29.87
C LYS A 180 16.64 -15.03 29.73
N ILE A 181 17.00 -15.36 28.49
CA ILE A 181 18.05 -16.35 28.19
C ILE A 181 19.41 -15.89 28.76
N GLU A 182 19.76 -14.60 28.59
CA GLU A 182 20.97 -14.04 29.16
C GLU A 182 20.99 -14.15 30.69
N ARG A 183 19.87 -13.88 31.37
CA ARG A 183 19.75 -14.02 32.83
C ARG A 183 19.92 -15.47 33.30
N GLU A 184 19.39 -16.42 32.56
CA GLU A 184 19.54 -17.85 32.84
C GLU A 184 20.99 -18.31 32.64
N LEU A 185 21.62 -17.87 31.56
CA LEU A 185 23.04 -18.15 31.31
C LEU A 185 23.95 -17.50 32.36
N GLU A 186 23.60 -16.30 32.83
CA GLU A 186 24.34 -15.59 33.86
C GLU A 186 24.20 -16.28 35.23
N LYS A 187 22.99 -16.77 35.58
CA LYS A 187 22.81 -17.62 36.78
C LYS A 187 23.68 -18.86 36.71
N LYS A 188 23.68 -19.61 35.62
CA LYS A 188 24.54 -20.80 35.44
C LYS A 188 26.03 -20.48 35.51
N ARG A 189 26.45 -19.27 35.03
CA ARG A 189 27.85 -18.81 35.15
C ARG A 189 28.24 -18.49 36.60
N ILE A 190 27.38 -17.83 37.36
CA ILE A 190 27.60 -17.51 38.77
C ILE A 190 27.70 -18.79 39.54
N GLU A 191 26.84 -19.76 39.34
CA GLU A 191 26.85 -21.08 39.95
C GLU A 191 28.14 -21.86 39.61
N SER A 192 28.74 -21.62 38.45
CA SER A 192 30.01 -22.24 38.03
C SER A 192 31.26 -21.44 38.44
N GLY A 193 31.12 -20.39 39.25
CA GLY A 193 32.24 -19.61 39.80
C GLY A 193 32.97 -18.71 38.79
N LYS A 194 32.45 -18.47 37.61
CA LYS A 194 33.07 -17.65 36.56
C LYS A 194 32.68 -16.17 36.69
N LYS A 195 33.68 -15.27 36.67
CA LYS A 195 33.46 -13.84 36.73
C LYS A 195 32.61 -13.31 35.53
N LYS A 196 31.80 -12.31 35.84
CA LYS A 196 30.94 -11.59 34.87
C LYS A 196 31.79 -11.01 33.76
N SER A 197 31.57 -11.46 32.52
CA SER A 197 32.20 -10.91 31.31
C SER A 197 31.14 -10.19 30.49
N GLY A 198 31.32 -8.90 30.23
CA GLY A 198 30.46 -8.13 29.38
C GLY A 198 30.43 -6.64 29.71
N ARG A 199 30.11 -5.81 28.71
CA ARG A 199 29.95 -4.35 28.83
C ARG A 199 28.66 -4.08 29.59
N LYS A 200 28.66 -3.15 30.57
CA LYS A 200 27.44 -2.72 31.28
C LYS A 200 26.39 -2.28 30.25
N PRO A 201 25.09 -2.66 30.43
CA PRO A 201 24.03 -2.19 29.57
C PRO A 201 24.04 -0.65 29.52
N LYS A 202 24.06 -0.09 28.34
CA LYS A 202 23.80 1.36 28.18
C LYS A 202 22.34 1.61 28.52
N GLY A 203 22.08 2.67 29.28
CA GLY A 203 20.72 3.14 29.59
C GLY A 203 19.95 3.46 28.30
N PRO A 204 18.64 3.85 28.41
CA PRO A 204 17.80 4.13 27.26
C PRO A 204 18.52 5.09 26.32
N SER A 205 18.75 4.65 25.09
CA SER A 205 19.45 5.46 24.08
C SER A 205 18.43 6.40 23.46
N THR A 206 18.63 7.70 23.67
CA THR A 206 17.92 8.72 22.90
C THR A 206 18.57 8.85 21.53
N GLU A 207 17.77 8.96 20.48
CA GLU A 207 18.21 9.23 19.14
C GLU A 207 17.63 10.55 18.66
N THR A 208 18.45 11.37 18.03
CA THR A 208 17.94 12.60 17.39
C THR A 208 17.52 12.25 15.97
N ILE A 209 16.23 12.19 15.73
CA ILE A 209 15.67 11.98 14.41
C ILE A 209 15.35 13.33 13.75
N SER A 210 15.56 13.38 12.44
CA SER A 210 15.18 14.52 11.63
C SER A 210 13.77 14.29 11.09
N LYS A 211 12.80 15.10 11.52
CA LYS A 211 11.43 15.09 10.99
C LYS A 211 11.20 16.21 10.01
N VAL A 212 10.47 15.92 8.95
CA VAL A 212 10.09 16.92 7.94
C VAL A 212 8.82 17.64 8.41
N LYS A 213 8.88 18.98 8.53
CA LYS A 213 7.74 19.77 9.07
C LYS A 213 6.49 19.71 8.20
N THR A 214 6.65 19.60 6.89
CA THR A 214 5.53 19.59 5.93
C THR A 214 4.86 18.24 5.79
N ASP A 215 5.56 17.17 6.21
CA ASP A 215 5.08 15.79 6.18
C ASP A 215 5.84 15.01 7.27
N SER A 216 5.28 15.01 8.48
CA SER A 216 5.90 14.41 9.68
C SER A 216 6.03 12.90 9.62
N ASP A 217 5.26 12.25 8.76
CA ASP A 217 5.18 10.80 8.64
C ASP A 217 6.20 10.27 7.62
N SER A 218 6.73 11.15 6.76
CA SER A 218 7.81 10.80 5.85
C SER A 218 9.15 10.67 6.59
N GLY A 219 9.97 9.71 6.18
CA GLY A 219 11.33 9.54 6.68
C GLY A 219 12.36 10.27 5.81
N LEU A 220 13.38 10.86 6.42
CA LEU A 220 14.47 11.47 5.69
C LEU A 220 15.47 10.40 5.23
N LEU A 221 15.41 10.03 3.95
CA LEU A 221 16.34 9.08 3.35
C LEU A 221 17.67 9.76 3.07
N ASN A 222 18.75 9.19 3.59
CA ASN A 222 20.11 9.62 3.32
C ASN A 222 21.04 8.39 3.32
N ARG A 223 20.98 7.62 2.24
CA ARG A 223 21.82 6.42 2.05
C ARG A 223 22.65 6.58 0.78
N PRO A 224 23.94 6.16 0.76
CA PRO A 224 24.75 6.15 -0.46
C PRO A 224 24.06 5.37 -1.57
N GLY A 225 24.07 5.91 -2.78
CA GLY A 225 23.44 5.28 -3.96
C GLY A 225 21.91 5.35 -4.03
N LYS A 226 21.24 5.99 -3.06
CA LYS A 226 19.79 6.23 -3.08
C LYS A 226 19.48 7.73 -3.16
N PRO A 227 18.31 8.13 -3.70
CA PRO A 227 17.90 9.54 -3.72
C PRO A 227 17.77 10.08 -2.30
N SER A 228 18.40 11.25 -2.01
CA SER A 228 18.28 11.87 -0.69
C SER A 228 17.04 12.74 -0.56
N GLY A 229 16.42 12.76 0.63
CA GLY A 229 15.28 13.62 0.97
C GLY A 229 14.13 12.88 1.63
N PRO A 230 12.94 13.54 1.76
CA PRO A 230 11.76 12.92 2.33
C PRO A 230 11.24 11.79 1.44
N HIS A 231 11.13 10.58 2.00
CA HIS A 231 10.63 9.39 1.31
C HIS A 231 9.78 8.53 2.24
N TYR A 232 8.93 7.74 1.64
CA TYR A 232 8.29 6.57 2.23
C TYR A 232 8.91 5.30 1.67
N LEU A 233 8.82 4.22 2.41
CA LEU A 233 9.01 2.88 1.93
C LEU A 233 7.65 2.21 1.75
N ALA A 234 7.36 1.69 0.58
CA ALA A 234 6.22 0.84 0.33
C ALA A 234 6.69 -0.62 0.34
N HIS A 235 6.34 -1.35 1.39
CA HIS A 235 6.57 -2.78 1.48
C HIS A 235 5.43 -3.49 0.76
N THR A 236 5.74 -4.26 -0.26
CA THR A 236 4.76 -4.95 -1.09
C THR A 236 4.96 -6.45 -0.99
N SER A 237 3.90 -7.19 -0.64
CA SER A 237 3.90 -8.66 -0.62
C SER A 237 3.03 -9.19 -1.76
N ILE A 238 3.57 -10.12 -2.54
CA ILE A 238 2.96 -10.64 -3.76
C ILE A 238 2.84 -12.17 -3.66
N ASP A 239 1.65 -12.70 -3.91
CA ASP A 239 1.48 -14.13 -4.17
C ASP A 239 2.01 -14.46 -5.56
N THR A 240 2.94 -15.41 -5.64
CA THR A 240 3.68 -15.69 -6.87
C THR A 240 2.87 -16.47 -7.90
N LYS A 241 1.76 -17.09 -7.53
CA LYS A 241 0.95 -17.91 -8.43
C LYS A 241 0.47 -17.15 -9.66
N ASN A 242 -0.08 -15.95 -9.44
CA ASN A 242 -0.58 -15.10 -10.51
C ASN A 242 -0.05 -13.66 -10.41
N GLY A 243 0.94 -13.39 -9.54
CA GLY A 243 1.51 -12.04 -9.36
C GLY A 243 0.54 -11.07 -8.67
N ILE A 244 -0.36 -11.57 -7.80
CA ILE A 244 -1.34 -10.74 -7.11
C ILE A 244 -0.70 -10.11 -5.87
N ILE A 245 -0.79 -8.79 -5.75
CA ILE A 245 -0.39 -8.06 -4.54
C ILE A 245 -1.41 -8.37 -3.43
N VAL A 246 -0.95 -8.94 -2.33
CA VAL A 246 -1.79 -9.31 -1.19
C VAL A 246 -1.63 -8.36 0.00
N ASP A 247 -0.53 -7.61 0.05
CA ASP A 247 -0.33 -6.59 1.07
C ASP A 247 0.51 -5.42 0.54
N VAL A 248 0.17 -4.22 1.00
CA VAL A 248 0.98 -3.01 0.81
C VAL A 248 1.02 -2.26 2.14
N HIS A 249 2.21 -2.05 2.67
CA HIS A 249 2.42 -1.34 3.93
C HIS A 249 3.38 -0.16 3.75
N PRO A 250 2.92 1.08 3.93
CA PRO A 250 3.81 2.23 3.91
C PRO A 250 4.53 2.39 5.25
N SER A 251 5.82 2.71 5.21
CA SER A 251 6.59 3.11 6.38
C SER A 251 7.46 4.34 6.07
N PRO A 252 7.96 5.07 7.09
CA PRO A 252 8.91 6.15 6.86
C PRO A 252 10.18 5.66 6.15
N GLY A 253 10.69 6.40 5.16
CA GLY A 253 11.80 5.99 4.30
C GLY A 253 13.16 5.82 4.98
N ASN A 254 13.29 6.15 6.26
CA ASN A 254 14.49 5.94 7.07
C ASN A 254 14.47 4.63 7.88
N ILE A 255 13.37 3.89 7.86
CA ILE A 255 13.25 2.57 8.51
C ILE A 255 13.92 1.51 7.65
N ASN A 256 14.39 0.41 8.28
CA ASN A 256 14.94 -0.71 7.54
C ASN A 256 13.82 -1.52 6.87
N ASP A 257 14.10 -1.99 5.66
CA ASP A 257 13.18 -2.74 4.82
C ASP A 257 12.65 -4.00 5.52
N CYS A 258 13.50 -4.64 6.33
CA CYS A 258 13.18 -5.87 7.06
C CYS A 258 12.33 -5.66 8.32
N GLU A 259 12.18 -4.43 8.82
CA GLU A 259 11.57 -4.20 10.14
C GLU A 259 10.09 -4.63 10.22
N PRO A 260 9.20 -4.30 9.28
CA PRO A 260 7.80 -4.72 9.34
C PRO A 260 7.54 -6.13 8.80
N PHE A 261 8.54 -6.80 8.22
CA PHE A 261 8.36 -8.00 7.40
C PHE A 261 7.57 -9.12 8.08
N VAL A 262 8.03 -9.60 9.24
CA VAL A 262 7.39 -10.73 9.94
C VAL A 262 6.00 -10.36 10.44
N GLU A 263 5.82 -9.12 10.94
CA GLU A 263 4.52 -8.63 11.37
C GLU A 263 3.53 -8.57 10.20
N ARG A 264 3.99 -8.15 9.01
CA ARG A 264 3.13 -8.11 7.83
C ARG A 264 2.71 -9.48 7.36
N LEU A 265 3.59 -10.47 7.38
CA LEU A 265 3.24 -11.85 7.07
C LEU A 265 2.15 -12.38 8.01
N LYS A 266 2.29 -12.13 9.31
CA LYS A 266 1.29 -12.48 10.30
C LYS A 266 -0.05 -11.80 10.02
N VAL A 267 -0.04 -10.50 9.69
CA VAL A 267 -1.26 -9.76 9.31
C VAL A 267 -1.92 -10.37 8.08
N ILE A 268 -1.16 -10.77 7.06
CA ILE A 268 -1.70 -11.42 5.86
C ILE A 268 -2.38 -12.75 6.21
N GLN A 269 -1.71 -13.60 7.02
CA GLN A 269 -2.27 -14.88 7.48
C GLN A 269 -3.58 -14.66 8.23
N GLU A 270 -3.59 -13.77 9.23
CA GLU A 270 -4.77 -13.52 10.08
C GLU A 270 -5.93 -12.85 9.31
N LYS A 271 -5.62 -11.90 8.41
CA LYS A 271 -6.63 -11.13 7.68
C LYS A 271 -7.35 -11.94 6.61
N PHE A 272 -6.62 -12.80 5.94
CA PHE A 272 -7.10 -13.54 4.77
C PHE A 272 -7.27 -15.04 5.01
N ASP A 273 -6.96 -15.52 6.21
CA ASP A 273 -6.95 -16.96 6.55
C ASP A 273 -6.07 -17.75 5.55
N LEU A 274 -4.92 -17.19 5.20
CA LEU A 274 -3.97 -17.79 4.26
C LEU A 274 -2.90 -18.58 5.01
N ASP A 275 -2.71 -19.83 4.63
CA ASP A 275 -1.63 -20.68 5.13
C ASP A 275 -0.35 -20.45 4.29
N ILE A 276 0.44 -19.44 4.70
CA ILE A 276 1.69 -19.10 4.03
C ILE A 276 2.73 -20.16 4.34
N LYS A 277 3.18 -20.90 3.32
CA LYS A 277 4.19 -21.96 3.46
C LYS A 277 5.60 -21.47 3.26
N ASN A 278 5.79 -20.63 2.26
CA ASN A 278 7.10 -20.19 1.82
C ASN A 278 7.13 -18.67 1.62
N VAL A 279 8.27 -18.06 1.92
CA VAL A 279 8.47 -16.65 1.66
C VAL A 279 9.82 -16.40 1.00
N GLY A 280 9.84 -15.53 -0.01
CA GLY A 280 11.04 -15.05 -0.67
C GLY A 280 11.30 -13.58 -0.35
N ALA A 281 12.56 -13.25 -0.07
CA ALA A 281 12.99 -11.86 0.13
C ALA A 281 14.46 -11.68 -0.26
N ASP A 282 14.89 -10.45 -0.42
CA ASP A 282 16.26 -10.11 -0.79
C ASP A 282 17.24 -10.27 0.39
N ARG A 283 18.54 -10.04 0.11
CA ARG A 283 19.62 -10.11 1.11
C ARG A 283 19.42 -9.17 2.31
N GLY A 284 18.75 -8.04 2.14
CA GLY A 284 18.48 -7.08 3.20
C GLY A 284 17.65 -7.66 4.34
N TYR A 285 16.96 -8.76 4.10
CA TYR A 285 16.12 -9.47 5.07
C TYR A 285 16.85 -10.61 5.79
N ASP A 286 18.10 -10.92 5.44
CA ASP A 286 18.90 -11.99 6.09
C ASP A 286 19.39 -11.56 7.48
N THR A 287 18.50 -11.60 8.44
CA THR A 287 18.80 -11.24 9.85
C THR A 287 18.25 -12.29 10.81
N THR A 288 18.95 -12.48 11.93
CA THR A 288 18.54 -13.45 12.97
C THR A 288 17.09 -13.25 13.45
N PRO A 289 16.61 -12.02 13.71
CA PRO A 289 15.22 -11.80 14.11
C PRO A 289 14.21 -12.29 13.07
N ILE A 290 14.51 -12.11 11.78
CA ILE A 290 13.61 -12.57 10.69
C ILE A 290 13.56 -14.09 10.65
N HIS A 291 14.70 -14.77 10.65
CA HIS A 291 14.71 -16.23 10.67
C HIS A 291 13.99 -16.81 11.88
N HIS A 292 14.16 -16.19 13.06
CA HIS A 292 13.42 -16.59 14.26
C HIS A 292 11.90 -16.36 14.09
N GLY A 293 11.51 -15.22 13.56
CA GLY A 293 10.09 -14.90 13.32
C GLY A 293 9.44 -15.84 12.32
N LEU A 294 10.10 -16.14 11.21
CA LEU A 294 9.62 -17.10 10.22
C LEU A 294 9.46 -18.50 10.83
N LYS A 295 10.43 -18.94 11.65
CA LYS A 295 10.33 -20.21 12.37
C LYS A 295 9.12 -20.24 13.33
N THR A 296 8.84 -19.14 14.01
CA THR A 296 7.69 -19.02 14.92
C THR A 296 6.35 -19.08 14.18
N LEU A 297 6.31 -18.58 12.94
CA LEU A 297 5.15 -18.64 12.06
C LEU A 297 5.06 -19.94 11.25
N GLU A 298 6.01 -20.86 11.43
CA GLU A 298 6.15 -22.11 10.65
C GLU A 298 6.30 -21.90 9.14
N ILE A 299 6.92 -20.76 8.74
CA ILE A 299 7.14 -20.37 7.35
C ILE A 299 8.59 -20.68 6.95
N THR A 300 8.77 -21.29 5.78
CA THR A 300 10.09 -21.51 5.20
C THR A 300 10.58 -20.26 4.46
N GLY A 301 11.70 -19.68 4.89
CA GLY A 301 12.31 -18.50 4.26
C GLY A 301 13.33 -18.85 3.18
N TYR A 302 13.16 -18.28 1.99
CA TYR A 302 14.14 -18.29 0.90
C TYR A 302 14.73 -16.89 0.78
N ILE A 303 15.76 -16.63 1.58
CA ILE A 303 16.42 -15.33 1.68
C ILE A 303 17.86 -15.48 1.25
N SER A 304 18.34 -14.59 0.37
CA SER A 304 19.74 -14.63 -0.08
C SER A 304 20.68 -14.31 1.08
N PRO A 305 21.72 -15.13 1.35
CA PRO A 305 22.60 -14.89 2.49
C PRO A 305 23.46 -13.64 2.31
N ILE A 306 23.77 -12.98 3.41
CA ILE A 306 24.77 -11.91 3.48
C ILE A 306 26.15 -12.55 3.37
N GLN A 307 26.89 -12.22 2.31
CA GLN A 307 28.28 -12.66 2.10
C GLN A 307 29.25 -11.89 2.98
#